data_82c6be75a9f1584a9043149c51fe66af
#
_entry.id   82c6be75a9f1584a9043149c51fe66af
#
_cell.length_a   1.000
_cell.length_b   1.000
_cell.length_c   1.000
_cell.angle_alpha   90.00
_cell.angle_beta   90.00
_cell.angle_gamma   90.00
#
_symmetry.space_group_name_H-M   'P 1'
#
loop_
_entity.id
_entity.type
_entity.pdbx_description
1 polymer ?
#
loop_
_entity_poly.entity_id
_entity_poly.type
_entity_poly.pdbx_seq_one_letter_code
_entity_poly.pdbx_strand_id
1 'polypeptide(L)'
;MSFVLPLCLRGKKMKEILIISNYYPPEKGAAANRIQQLALKLHQNNYKVSVICPLGNYPKGELFPEYKGKFSVTENRDNITIKRLWIYPSVSKNLLVRIISVLSFSTSLFFYLLFKKTPRKIIVQSPPLLLSFISVFVLSLKNKKIILNISDLWPLAAIELKALKEGSFSHKFSLFLERFIYKKSTLIIGQSNEIITHVKSLFPEKKCYLYRNFPDHKIEKMELLFDENQNIKIFYAGLLGIAQGVLELCKKIDLNGLNIELHLFGDGAEKKQIEALISSEKGKNIFFHGMMERNDLHEKLKTFDVAIVPLKVRIYGSVPSKIFEYGSLGFPILYFGGGEGEVIVEENKMGWVASVENYTELNNKIQLISKMSKSELFEMKKRIFEESKKVFNLDNQMNYLIEKDVF
;
A
#
# COMPACT_ATOMS: atom_id res chain seq x y z
N MET A 1 -27.43 -23.40 -49.86
CA MET A 1 -26.84 -22.31 -49.04
C MET A 1 -27.63 -22.20 -47.75
N SER A 2 -27.18 -22.89 -46.72
CA SER A 2 -27.83 -22.86 -45.40
C SER A 2 -27.15 -21.80 -44.55
N PHE A 3 -27.86 -20.73 -44.21
CA PHE A 3 -27.43 -19.72 -43.26
C PHE A 3 -27.51 -20.31 -41.86
N VAL A 4 -26.34 -20.61 -41.25
CA VAL A 4 -26.20 -20.92 -39.84
C VAL A 4 -26.21 -19.56 -39.09
N LEU A 5 -27.29 -19.22 -38.44
CA LEU A 5 -27.36 -18.12 -37.48
C LEU A 5 -26.40 -18.41 -36.31
N PRO A 6 -25.54 -17.46 -35.88
CA PRO A 6 -24.70 -17.66 -34.72
C PRO A 6 -25.59 -17.75 -33.46
N LEU A 7 -25.37 -18.82 -32.69
CA LEU A 7 -26.02 -19.00 -31.39
C LEU A 7 -25.81 -17.74 -30.54
N CYS A 8 -26.93 -17.14 -30.18
CA CYS A 8 -27.02 -16.04 -29.25
C CYS A 8 -26.40 -16.46 -27.92
N LEU A 9 -25.20 -15.97 -27.60
CA LEU A 9 -24.58 -16.10 -26.29
C LEU A 9 -25.54 -15.47 -25.28
N ARG A 10 -26.31 -16.28 -24.58
CA ARG A 10 -27.06 -15.89 -23.38
C ARG A 10 -26.07 -15.18 -22.45
N GLY A 11 -26.16 -13.85 -22.37
CA GLY A 11 -25.26 -13.02 -21.58
C GLY A 11 -25.16 -13.54 -20.15
N LYS A 12 -24.04 -14.09 -19.78
CA LYS A 12 -23.74 -14.45 -18.40
C LYS A 12 -23.90 -13.18 -17.56
N LYS A 13 -24.91 -13.13 -16.69
CA LYS A 13 -25.16 -11.99 -15.82
C LYS A 13 -23.87 -11.71 -15.04
N MET A 14 -23.30 -10.51 -15.24
CA MET A 14 -22.05 -10.12 -14.54
C MET A 14 -22.25 -10.27 -13.03
N LYS A 15 -21.29 -10.86 -12.36
CA LYS A 15 -21.30 -10.93 -10.89
C LYS A 15 -21.14 -9.53 -10.32
N GLU A 16 -22.02 -9.13 -9.42
CA GLU A 16 -21.96 -7.81 -8.78
C GLU A 16 -21.13 -7.88 -7.50
N ILE A 17 -20.26 -6.89 -7.30
CA ILE A 17 -19.43 -6.75 -6.11
C ILE A 17 -19.43 -5.29 -5.65
N LEU A 18 -19.53 -5.09 -4.34
CA LEU A 18 -19.44 -3.78 -3.69
C LEU A 18 -18.16 -3.71 -2.88
N ILE A 19 -17.42 -2.61 -3.00
CA ILE A 19 -16.25 -2.29 -2.18
C ILE A 19 -16.61 -1.16 -1.23
N ILE A 20 -16.35 -1.30 0.06
CA ILE A 20 -16.51 -0.25 1.06
C ILE A 20 -15.12 0.15 1.55
N SER A 21 -14.76 1.42 1.36
CA SER A 21 -13.44 1.95 1.70
C SER A 21 -13.53 3.36 2.28
N ASN A 22 -12.56 3.71 3.12
CA ASN A 22 -12.42 5.07 3.62
C ASN A 22 -11.71 6.03 2.64
N TYR A 23 -11.03 5.48 1.63
CA TYR A 23 -10.29 6.26 0.63
C TYR A 23 -10.55 5.71 -0.77
N TYR A 24 -10.78 6.62 -1.71
CA TYR A 24 -10.90 6.32 -3.13
C TYR A 24 -10.59 7.58 -3.96
N PRO A 25 -9.98 7.48 -5.15
CA PRO A 25 -9.71 8.66 -5.97
C PRO A 25 -10.94 9.56 -6.17
N PRO A 26 -10.75 10.91 -6.23
CA PRO A 26 -9.51 11.63 -6.52
C PRO A 26 -8.56 11.85 -5.33
N GLU A 27 -8.85 11.31 -4.17
CA GLU A 27 -7.92 11.34 -3.03
C GLU A 27 -6.62 10.62 -3.42
N LYS A 28 -5.48 11.27 -3.12
CA LYS A 28 -4.15 10.73 -3.42
C LYS A 28 -3.59 9.98 -2.20
N GLY A 29 -3.01 8.82 -2.44
CA GLY A 29 -2.34 8.04 -1.40
C GLY A 29 -2.41 6.53 -1.65
N ALA A 30 -1.54 5.77 -0.97
CA ALA A 30 -1.39 4.33 -1.17
C ALA A 30 -2.71 3.56 -0.95
N ALA A 31 -3.50 3.94 0.06
CA ALA A 31 -4.78 3.30 0.36
C ALA A 31 -5.82 3.51 -0.76
N ALA A 32 -5.95 4.75 -1.27
CA ALA A 32 -6.86 5.07 -2.37
C ALA A 32 -6.46 4.33 -3.65
N ASN A 33 -5.17 4.37 -4.00
CA ASN A 33 -4.64 3.70 -5.20
C ASN A 33 -4.85 2.18 -5.14
N ARG A 34 -4.62 1.55 -3.98
CA ARG A 34 -4.82 0.11 -3.79
C ARG A 34 -6.26 -0.31 -4.02
N ILE A 35 -7.23 0.46 -3.51
CA ILE A 35 -8.66 0.14 -3.68
C ILE A 35 -9.10 0.40 -5.12
N GLN A 36 -8.62 1.46 -5.75
CA GLN A 36 -8.87 1.70 -7.17
C GLN A 36 -8.35 0.55 -8.03
N GLN A 37 -7.11 0.14 -7.80
CA GLN A 37 -6.48 -0.98 -8.49
C GLN A 37 -7.30 -2.27 -8.35
N LEU A 38 -7.74 -2.60 -7.13
CA LEU A 38 -8.61 -3.75 -6.88
C LEU A 38 -9.92 -3.65 -7.65
N ALA A 39 -10.56 -2.47 -7.63
CA ALA A 39 -11.82 -2.24 -8.34
C ALA A 39 -11.65 -2.38 -9.86
N LEU A 40 -10.59 -1.80 -10.43
CA LEU A 40 -10.28 -1.90 -11.86
C LEU A 40 -9.98 -3.34 -12.27
N LYS A 41 -9.18 -4.09 -11.50
CA LYS A 41 -8.87 -5.50 -11.79
C LYS A 41 -10.11 -6.39 -11.71
N LEU A 42 -10.99 -6.17 -10.76
CA LEU A 42 -12.28 -6.88 -10.70
C LEU A 42 -13.15 -6.54 -11.92
N HIS A 43 -13.22 -5.26 -12.34
CA HIS A 43 -13.95 -4.86 -13.52
C HIS A 43 -13.40 -5.51 -14.80
N GLN A 44 -12.06 -5.51 -14.98
CA GLN A 44 -11.39 -6.19 -16.09
C GLN A 44 -11.68 -7.70 -16.13
N ASN A 45 -11.96 -8.31 -14.98
CA ASN A 45 -12.37 -9.71 -14.84
C ASN A 45 -13.89 -9.93 -14.87
N ASN A 46 -14.64 -9.05 -15.54
CA ASN A 46 -16.08 -9.16 -15.78
C ASN A 46 -16.96 -9.10 -14.52
N TYR A 47 -16.51 -8.39 -13.47
CA TYR A 47 -17.37 -8.03 -12.36
C TYR A 47 -17.97 -6.65 -12.57
N LYS A 48 -19.26 -6.49 -12.22
CA LYS A 48 -19.88 -5.17 -12.08
C LYS A 48 -19.53 -4.62 -10.72
N VAL A 49 -18.60 -3.67 -10.69
CA VAL A 49 -18.03 -3.13 -9.45
C VAL A 49 -18.72 -1.83 -9.08
N SER A 50 -19.04 -1.70 -7.79
CA SER A 50 -19.43 -0.43 -7.18
C SER A 50 -18.59 -0.16 -5.94
N VAL A 51 -18.36 1.12 -5.62
CA VAL A 51 -17.58 1.56 -4.47
C VAL A 51 -18.41 2.49 -3.60
N ILE A 52 -18.39 2.30 -2.28
CA ILE A 52 -18.87 3.27 -1.31
C ILE A 52 -17.68 3.84 -0.56
N CYS A 53 -17.57 5.17 -0.56
CA CYS A 53 -16.51 5.90 0.13
C CYS A 53 -17.03 7.26 0.63
N PRO A 54 -16.30 7.98 1.49
CA PRO A 54 -16.68 9.32 1.89
C PRO A 54 -16.56 10.33 0.74
N LEU A 55 -17.16 11.49 0.90
CA LEU A 55 -16.84 12.67 0.08
C LEU A 55 -15.35 12.99 0.22
N GLY A 56 -14.68 13.19 -0.93
CA GLY A 56 -13.22 13.38 -0.98
C GLY A 56 -12.76 14.59 -0.17
N ASN A 57 -11.75 14.37 0.70
CA ASN A 57 -11.24 15.39 1.61
C ASN A 57 -9.75 15.26 1.93
N TYR A 58 -9.14 14.14 1.63
CA TYR A 58 -7.71 13.88 1.90
C TYR A 58 -6.82 14.36 0.74
N PRO A 59 -5.65 15.01 0.99
CA PRO A 59 -4.95 15.11 2.28
C PRO A 59 -5.25 16.37 3.10
N LYS A 60 -6.00 17.35 2.56
CA LYS A 60 -6.15 18.67 3.22
C LYS A 60 -7.13 18.68 4.39
N GLY A 61 -8.02 17.68 4.49
CA GLY A 61 -9.09 17.64 5.50
C GLY A 61 -10.20 18.65 5.25
N GLU A 62 -10.36 19.05 4.00
CA GLU A 62 -11.45 19.90 3.50
C GLU A 62 -12.10 19.19 2.32
N LEU A 63 -13.43 19.28 2.22
CA LEU A 63 -14.12 18.72 1.06
C LEU A 63 -13.59 19.36 -0.22
N PHE A 64 -13.35 18.52 -1.22
CA PHE A 64 -13.01 19.02 -2.56
C PHE A 64 -14.12 19.92 -3.10
N PRO A 65 -13.81 20.92 -3.93
CA PRO A 65 -14.78 21.92 -4.39
C PRO A 65 -16.06 21.32 -4.95
N GLU A 66 -15.94 20.24 -5.72
CA GLU A 66 -17.05 19.52 -6.35
C GLU A 66 -18.00 18.82 -5.35
N TYR A 67 -17.59 18.65 -4.09
CA TYR A 67 -18.38 17.97 -3.04
C TYR A 67 -18.92 18.92 -1.98
N LYS A 68 -18.55 20.20 -2.00
CA LYS A 68 -19.03 21.19 -1.02
C LYS A 68 -20.56 21.30 -1.07
N GLY A 69 -21.21 21.34 0.09
CA GLY A 69 -22.65 21.45 0.23
C GLY A 69 -23.46 20.19 -0.10
N LYS A 70 -22.81 19.07 -0.41
CA LYS A 70 -23.49 17.81 -0.77
C LYS A 70 -23.48 16.81 0.37
N PHE A 71 -24.60 16.13 0.59
CA PHE A 71 -24.69 15.00 1.54
C PHE A 71 -24.31 13.66 0.91
N SER A 72 -24.52 13.51 -0.40
CA SER A 72 -24.08 12.34 -1.13
C SER A 72 -23.95 12.63 -2.62
N VAL A 73 -23.04 11.93 -3.28
CA VAL A 73 -22.82 11.99 -4.73
C VAL A 73 -22.75 10.58 -5.28
N THR A 74 -23.28 10.39 -6.49
CA THR A 74 -23.03 9.18 -7.27
C THR A 74 -22.34 9.60 -8.56
N GLU A 75 -21.20 9.03 -8.83
CA GLU A 75 -20.38 9.30 -10.01
C GLU A 75 -19.96 7.98 -10.67
N ASN A 76 -19.56 8.06 -11.94
CA ASN A 76 -19.02 6.93 -12.67
C ASN A 76 -17.63 7.31 -13.17
N ARG A 77 -16.62 6.51 -12.82
CA ARG A 77 -15.24 6.65 -13.31
C ARG A 77 -14.73 5.27 -13.71
N ASP A 78 -14.13 5.17 -14.88
CA ASP A 78 -13.57 3.91 -15.40
C ASP A 78 -14.59 2.75 -15.39
N ASN A 79 -15.87 3.03 -15.70
CA ASN A 79 -16.99 2.09 -15.62
C ASN A 79 -17.29 1.54 -14.21
N ILE A 80 -16.78 2.18 -13.17
CA ILE A 80 -17.05 1.86 -11.77
C ILE A 80 -18.02 2.89 -11.20
N THR A 81 -19.12 2.43 -10.63
CA THR A 81 -20.10 3.30 -9.96
C THR A 81 -19.60 3.61 -8.54
N ILE A 82 -19.38 4.89 -8.24
CA ILE A 82 -18.88 5.34 -6.95
C ILE A 82 -19.99 6.10 -6.22
N LYS A 83 -20.39 5.60 -5.06
CA LYS A 83 -21.30 6.28 -4.15
C LYS A 83 -20.51 6.93 -3.03
N ARG A 84 -20.47 8.26 -3.02
CA ARG A 84 -19.87 9.03 -1.94
C ARG A 84 -20.92 9.44 -0.93
N LEU A 85 -20.60 9.28 0.35
CA LEU A 85 -21.46 9.64 1.47
C LEU A 85 -20.83 10.74 2.31
N TRP A 86 -21.65 11.44 3.05
CA TRP A 86 -21.22 12.55 3.87
C TRP A 86 -20.20 12.14 4.95
N ILE A 87 -19.22 12.99 5.14
CA ILE A 87 -18.21 12.94 6.20
C ILE A 87 -17.99 14.35 6.75
N TYR A 88 -17.72 14.45 8.05
CA TYR A 88 -17.13 15.65 8.62
C TYR A 88 -15.64 15.66 8.29
N PRO A 89 -15.17 16.50 7.36
CA PRO A 89 -13.79 16.44 6.88
C PRO A 89 -12.84 17.00 7.94
N SER A 90 -11.73 16.31 8.21
CA SER A 90 -10.70 16.80 9.13
C SER A 90 -9.39 16.02 9.02
N VAL A 91 -8.27 16.75 9.11
CA VAL A 91 -6.91 16.23 9.34
C VAL A 91 -6.33 16.74 10.66
N SER A 92 -7.20 17.17 11.58
CA SER A 92 -6.78 17.70 12.88
C SER A 92 -5.90 16.72 13.64
N LYS A 93 -4.89 17.22 14.34
CA LYS A 93 -4.10 16.45 15.30
C LYS A 93 -4.90 16.09 16.56
N ASN A 94 -6.02 16.78 16.81
CA ASN A 94 -6.90 16.52 17.95
C ASN A 94 -7.64 15.19 17.75
N LEU A 95 -7.46 14.27 18.68
CA LEU A 95 -8.05 12.93 18.65
C LEU A 95 -9.58 12.95 18.57
N LEU A 96 -10.24 13.85 19.32
CA LEU A 96 -11.70 13.95 19.34
C LEU A 96 -12.25 14.34 17.96
N VAL A 97 -11.62 15.30 17.30
CA VAL A 97 -12.02 15.74 15.96
C VAL A 97 -11.85 14.60 14.93
N ARG A 98 -10.79 13.81 15.04
CA ARG A 98 -10.58 12.63 14.20
C ARG A 98 -11.64 11.55 14.45
N ILE A 99 -12.03 11.34 15.70
CA ILE A 99 -13.10 10.41 16.07
C ILE A 99 -14.43 10.89 15.46
N ILE A 100 -14.77 12.18 15.55
CA ILE A 100 -15.97 12.77 14.95
C ILE A 100 -15.96 12.55 13.43
N SER A 101 -14.84 12.74 12.76
CA SER A 101 -14.71 12.50 11.31
C SER A 101 -15.05 11.04 10.97
N VAL A 102 -14.45 10.08 11.65
CA VAL A 102 -14.69 8.65 11.40
C VAL A 102 -16.14 8.28 11.75
N LEU A 103 -16.67 8.77 12.87
CA LEU A 103 -18.06 8.51 13.28
C LEU A 103 -19.07 9.07 12.28
N SER A 104 -18.84 10.26 11.75
CA SER A 104 -19.77 10.91 10.82
C SER A 104 -19.96 10.10 9.53
N PHE A 105 -18.87 9.63 8.92
CA PHE A 105 -18.94 8.74 7.74
C PHE A 105 -19.52 7.37 8.11
N SER A 106 -19.11 6.82 9.26
CA SER A 106 -19.62 5.53 9.73
C SER A 106 -21.13 5.56 9.95
N THR A 107 -21.68 6.66 10.47
CA THR A 107 -23.12 6.87 10.65
C THR A 107 -23.84 6.98 9.30
N SER A 108 -23.30 7.78 8.38
CA SER A 108 -23.84 7.89 7.01
C SER A 108 -23.88 6.53 6.32
N LEU A 109 -22.82 5.74 6.47
CA LEU A 109 -22.71 4.41 5.90
C LEU A 109 -23.67 3.42 6.57
N PHE A 110 -23.84 3.47 7.91
CA PHE A 110 -24.79 2.63 8.65
C PHE A 110 -26.19 2.76 8.09
N PHE A 111 -26.71 3.99 7.98
CA PHE A 111 -28.05 4.23 7.44
C PHE A 111 -28.15 3.84 5.97
N TYR A 112 -27.13 4.11 5.17
CA TYR A 112 -27.11 3.69 3.77
C TYR A 112 -27.20 2.17 3.66
N LEU A 113 -26.38 1.43 4.38
CA LEU A 113 -26.37 -0.04 4.35
C LEU A 113 -27.65 -0.64 4.95
N LEU A 114 -28.29 0.04 5.91
CA LEU A 114 -29.54 -0.43 6.50
C LEU A 114 -30.70 -0.36 5.51
N PHE A 115 -30.84 0.75 4.78
CA PHE A 115 -32.01 1.00 3.94
C PHE A 115 -31.82 0.66 2.45
N LYS A 116 -30.57 0.58 1.97
CA LYS A 116 -30.32 0.30 0.55
C LYS A 116 -30.02 -1.16 0.30
N LYS A 117 -30.47 -1.64 -0.87
CA LYS A 117 -30.09 -2.98 -1.36
C LYS A 117 -28.61 -2.97 -1.76
N THR A 118 -27.90 -4.03 -1.39
CA THR A 118 -26.49 -4.23 -1.73
C THR A 118 -26.31 -5.58 -2.42
N PRO A 119 -25.27 -5.76 -3.23
CA PRO A 119 -24.95 -7.06 -3.82
C PRO A 119 -24.76 -8.15 -2.76
N ARG A 120 -24.63 -9.40 -3.21
CA ARG A 120 -24.39 -10.53 -2.29
C ARG A 120 -22.96 -10.54 -1.76
N LYS A 121 -21.97 -10.23 -2.59
CA LYS A 121 -20.53 -10.20 -2.23
C LYS A 121 -20.08 -8.76 -1.99
N ILE A 122 -19.43 -8.53 -0.86
CA ILE A 122 -18.98 -7.20 -0.44
C ILE A 122 -17.58 -7.27 0.14
N ILE A 123 -16.70 -6.44 -0.37
CA ILE A 123 -15.34 -6.24 0.16
C ILE A 123 -15.40 -5.06 1.14
N VAL A 124 -14.93 -5.28 2.35
CA VAL A 124 -14.83 -4.24 3.39
C VAL A 124 -13.35 -4.00 3.69
N GLN A 125 -12.88 -2.79 3.48
CA GLN A 125 -11.51 -2.38 3.79
C GLN A 125 -11.32 -2.12 5.28
N SER A 126 -10.23 -2.64 5.86
CA SER A 126 -9.77 -2.38 7.22
C SER A 126 -8.28 -2.00 7.20
N PRO A 127 -7.84 -0.94 7.91
CA PRO A 127 -8.60 0.02 8.70
C PRO A 127 -9.41 1.03 7.85
N PRO A 128 -10.23 1.93 8.47
CA PRO A 128 -10.45 2.16 9.91
C PRO A 128 -11.33 1.11 10.57
N LEU A 129 -10.95 0.68 11.79
CA LEU A 129 -11.57 -0.45 12.47
C LEU A 129 -13.06 -0.25 12.76
N LEU A 130 -13.48 0.98 13.16
CA LEU A 130 -14.87 1.30 13.45
C LEU A 130 -15.74 1.24 12.18
N LEU A 131 -15.23 1.74 11.05
CA LEU A 131 -15.91 1.65 9.76
C LEU A 131 -16.12 0.21 9.34
N SER A 132 -15.08 -0.60 9.48
CA SER A 132 -15.13 -2.02 9.18
C SER A 132 -16.11 -2.76 10.07
N PHE A 133 -16.12 -2.43 11.38
CA PHE A 133 -17.06 -3.01 12.34
C PHE A 133 -18.53 -2.71 11.97
N ILE A 134 -18.85 -1.44 11.70
CA ILE A 134 -20.22 -1.03 11.32
C ILE A 134 -20.65 -1.72 10.01
N SER A 135 -19.75 -1.75 9.04
CA SER A 135 -20.01 -2.43 7.76
C SER A 135 -20.30 -3.92 7.98
N VAL A 136 -19.39 -4.62 8.67
CA VAL A 136 -19.52 -6.07 8.93
C VAL A 136 -20.76 -6.38 9.78
N PHE A 137 -21.06 -5.54 10.79
CA PHE A 137 -22.24 -5.69 11.62
C PHE A 137 -23.52 -5.66 10.79
N VAL A 138 -23.78 -4.59 10.04
CA VAL A 138 -25.01 -4.44 9.25
C VAL A 138 -25.10 -5.50 8.14
N LEU A 139 -23.99 -5.80 7.47
CA LEU A 139 -23.97 -6.77 6.39
C LEU A 139 -24.13 -8.21 6.88
N SER A 140 -23.66 -8.53 8.07
CA SER A 140 -23.89 -9.86 8.68
C SER A 140 -25.37 -10.08 9.03
N LEU A 141 -26.09 -9.04 9.49
CA LEU A 141 -27.53 -9.11 9.72
C LEU A 141 -28.32 -9.35 8.41
N LYS A 142 -27.77 -8.92 7.29
CA LYS A 142 -28.35 -9.12 5.94
C LYS A 142 -27.85 -10.39 5.24
N ASN A 143 -27.17 -11.29 5.94
CA ASN A 143 -26.62 -12.54 5.40
C ASN A 143 -25.78 -12.36 4.13
N LYS A 144 -24.94 -11.29 4.08
CA LYS A 144 -24.06 -11.02 2.96
C LYS A 144 -22.76 -11.83 3.04
N LYS A 145 -22.15 -12.13 1.90
CA LYS A 145 -20.81 -12.69 1.82
C LYS A 145 -19.79 -11.56 1.98
N ILE A 146 -19.14 -11.48 3.12
CA ILE A 146 -18.23 -10.40 3.49
C ILE A 146 -16.79 -10.86 3.31
N ILE A 147 -16.06 -10.16 2.45
CA ILE A 147 -14.61 -10.30 2.23
C ILE A 147 -13.95 -9.15 2.99
N LEU A 148 -13.26 -9.44 4.08
CA LEU A 148 -12.53 -8.41 4.82
C LEU A 148 -11.14 -8.24 4.21
N ASN A 149 -10.83 -7.03 3.70
CA ASN A 149 -9.52 -6.69 3.15
C ASN A 149 -8.69 -5.94 4.19
N ILE A 150 -7.68 -6.61 4.75
CA ILE A 150 -6.85 -6.06 5.82
C ILE A 150 -5.54 -5.54 5.22
N SER A 151 -5.28 -4.23 5.40
CA SER A 151 -4.00 -3.62 5.04
C SER A 151 -3.07 -3.41 6.22
N ASP A 152 -3.61 -3.24 7.42
CA ASP A 152 -2.84 -3.08 8.65
C ASP A 152 -3.58 -3.72 9.82
N LEU A 153 -2.85 -4.29 10.77
CA LEU A 153 -3.40 -4.91 11.96
C LEU A 153 -3.71 -3.85 13.03
N TRP A 154 -4.96 -3.50 13.18
CA TRP A 154 -5.44 -2.65 14.27
C TRP A 154 -6.15 -3.50 15.33
N PRO A 155 -5.85 -3.31 16.64
CA PRO A 155 -5.15 -2.17 17.26
C PRO A 155 -3.61 -2.26 17.33
N LEU A 156 -3.00 -3.36 16.91
CA LEU A 156 -1.57 -3.62 17.09
C LEU A 156 -0.71 -2.49 16.50
N ALA A 157 -0.97 -2.08 15.28
CA ALA A 157 -0.25 -0.97 14.63
C ALA A 157 -0.34 0.34 15.42
N ALA A 158 -1.47 0.61 16.07
CA ALA A 158 -1.63 1.81 16.91
C ALA A 158 -0.79 1.75 18.19
N ILE A 159 -0.58 0.56 18.74
CA ILE A 159 0.29 0.35 19.91
C ILE A 159 1.74 0.54 19.51
N GLU A 160 2.19 -0.08 18.42
CA GLU A 160 3.56 0.04 17.91
C GLU A 160 3.93 1.49 17.56
N LEU A 161 2.96 2.24 17.02
CA LEU A 161 3.09 3.69 16.76
C LEU A 161 2.92 4.56 18.01
N LYS A 162 2.75 3.97 19.19
CA LYS A 162 2.51 4.66 20.47
C LYS A 162 1.28 5.60 20.44
N ALA A 163 0.35 5.38 19.52
CA ALA A 163 -0.91 6.11 19.41
C ALA A 163 -2.02 5.55 20.31
N LEU A 164 -1.85 4.33 20.83
CA LEU A 164 -2.77 3.66 21.72
C LEU A 164 -1.98 2.99 22.85
N LYS A 165 -2.41 3.23 24.11
CA LYS A 165 -1.79 2.59 25.27
C LYS A 165 -2.32 1.17 25.44
N GLU A 166 -1.41 0.21 25.50
CA GLU A 166 -1.73 -1.19 25.76
C GLU A 166 -2.45 -1.36 27.11
N GLY A 167 -3.42 -2.28 27.19
CA GLY A 167 -4.23 -2.53 28.38
C GLY A 167 -5.32 -1.48 28.67
N SER A 168 -5.32 -0.33 27.98
CA SER A 168 -6.35 0.70 28.14
C SER A 168 -7.75 0.23 27.72
N PHE A 169 -8.80 0.93 28.16
CA PHE A 169 -10.18 0.66 27.73
C PHE A 169 -10.30 0.73 26.19
N SER A 170 -9.70 1.75 25.57
CA SER A 170 -9.70 1.89 24.10
C SER A 170 -9.01 0.72 23.41
N HIS A 171 -7.93 0.18 23.98
CA HIS A 171 -7.27 -1.03 23.46
C HIS A 171 -8.19 -2.25 23.56
N LYS A 172 -8.78 -2.50 24.72
CA LYS A 172 -9.72 -3.64 24.93
C LYS A 172 -10.93 -3.55 23.99
N PHE A 173 -11.47 -2.35 23.82
CA PHE A 173 -12.57 -2.10 22.90
C PHE A 173 -12.17 -2.35 21.45
N SER A 174 -10.99 -1.90 21.03
CA SER A 174 -10.47 -2.14 19.70
C SER A 174 -10.24 -3.64 19.42
N LEU A 175 -9.75 -4.41 20.40
CA LEU A 175 -9.63 -5.87 20.30
C LEU A 175 -11.00 -6.55 20.14
N PHE A 176 -12.03 -6.05 20.84
CA PHE A 176 -13.39 -6.55 20.64
C PHE A 176 -13.88 -6.32 19.21
N LEU A 177 -13.67 -5.10 18.66
CA LEU A 177 -14.04 -4.79 17.28
C LEU A 177 -13.28 -5.67 16.28
N GLU A 178 -11.98 -5.83 16.47
CA GLU A 178 -11.13 -6.69 15.64
C GLU A 178 -11.64 -8.14 15.60
N ARG A 179 -11.83 -8.74 16.77
CA ARG A 179 -12.33 -10.11 16.86
C ARG A 179 -13.72 -10.28 16.24
N PHE A 180 -14.58 -9.27 16.40
CA PHE A 180 -15.92 -9.29 15.81
C PHE A 180 -15.86 -9.30 14.29
N ILE A 181 -15.07 -8.39 13.66
CA ILE A 181 -14.98 -8.32 12.20
C ILE A 181 -14.33 -9.58 11.62
N TYR A 182 -13.34 -10.15 12.29
CA TYR A 182 -12.74 -11.43 11.87
C TYR A 182 -13.73 -12.57 11.95
N LYS A 183 -14.45 -12.70 13.07
CA LYS A 183 -15.44 -13.77 13.29
C LYS A 183 -16.56 -13.70 12.26
N LYS A 184 -17.14 -12.52 12.01
CA LYS A 184 -18.33 -12.33 11.17
C LYS A 184 -18.05 -12.26 9.67
N SER A 185 -16.82 -11.99 9.25
CA SER A 185 -16.45 -12.04 7.85
C SER A 185 -16.48 -13.46 7.30
N THR A 186 -16.88 -13.63 6.03
CA THR A 186 -16.89 -14.95 5.37
C THR A 186 -15.48 -15.44 5.10
N LEU A 187 -14.61 -14.55 4.63
CA LEU A 187 -13.19 -14.80 4.42
C LEU A 187 -12.40 -13.48 4.56
N ILE A 188 -11.10 -13.61 4.65
CA ILE A 188 -10.17 -12.47 4.83
C ILE A 188 -9.12 -12.50 3.72
N ILE A 189 -8.79 -11.34 3.19
CA ILE A 189 -7.62 -11.11 2.35
C ILE A 189 -6.69 -10.15 3.08
N GLY A 190 -5.42 -10.51 3.20
CA GLY A 190 -4.38 -9.74 3.88
C GLY A 190 -3.22 -9.40 2.97
N GLN A 191 -2.58 -8.25 3.18
CA GLN A 191 -1.44 -7.84 2.34
C GLN A 191 -0.12 -8.52 2.70
N SER A 192 -0.07 -9.25 3.81
CA SER A 192 1.14 -9.92 4.31
C SER A 192 0.82 -11.28 4.91
N ASN A 193 1.83 -12.15 4.96
CA ASN A 193 1.72 -13.42 5.69
C ASN A 193 1.60 -13.20 7.20
N GLU A 194 2.20 -12.13 7.73
CA GLU A 194 2.03 -11.74 9.14
C GLU A 194 0.56 -11.46 9.47
N ILE A 195 -0.17 -10.77 8.59
CA ILE A 195 -1.64 -10.56 8.75
C ILE A 195 -2.38 -11.91 8.74
N ILE A 196 -2.07 -12.78 7.79
CA ILE A 196 -2.71 -14.08 7.69
C ILE A 196 -2.44 -14.93 8.95
N THR A 197 -1.20 -14.93 9.42
CA THR A 197 -0.78 -15.65 10.64
C THR A 197 -1.48 -15.10 11.87
N HIS A 198 -1.57 -13.77 12.02
CA HIS A 198 -2.30 -13.13 13.13
C HIS A 198 -3.78 -13.51 13.12
N VAL A 199 -4.45 -13.43 11.97
CA VAL A 199 -5.87 -13.84 11.88
C VAL A 199 -6.05 -15.31 12.23
N LYS A 200 -5.19 -16.20 11.72
CA LYS A 200 -5.27 -17.64 11.98
C LYS A 200 -4.92 -18.00 13.42
N SER A 201 -4.07 -17.24 14.11
CA SER A 201 -3.80 -17.44 15.54
C SER A 201 -5.06 -17.21 16.40
N LEU A 202 -5.93 -16.28 15.97
CA LEU A 202 -7.20 -15.98 16.66
C LEU A 202 -8.36 -16.86 16.17
N PHE A 203 -8.37 -17.22 14.89
CA PHE A 203 -9.42 -17.99 14.22
C PHE A 203 -8.79 -19.00 13.23
N PRO A 204 -8.33 -20.18 13.71
CA PRO A 204 -7.60 -21.17 12.88
C PRO A 204 -8.35 -21.60 11.61
N GLU A 205 -9.67 -21.76 11.70
CA GLU A 205 -10.52 -22.21 10.59
C GLU A 205 -10.90 -21.11 9.59
N LYS A 206 -10.45 -19.85 9.84
CA LYS A 206 -10.79 -18.74 8.94
C LYS A 206 -10.12 -18.93 7.58
N LYS A 207 -10.92 -18.86 6.53
CA LYS A 207 -10.39 -18.81 5.15
C LYS A 207 -9.66 -17.48 4.94
N CYS A 208 -8.36 -17.55 4.72
CA CYS A 208 -7.49 -16.39 4.51
C CYS A 208 -6.70 -16.56 3.22
N TYR A 209 -6.55 -15.46 2.49
CA TYR A 209 -5.78 -15.41 1.24
C TYR A 209 -4.85 -14.21 1.25
N LEU A 210 -3.69 -14.39 0.66
CA LEU A 210 -2.73 -13.30 0.49
C LEU A 210 -3.16 -12.42 -0.69
N TYR A 211 -3.20 -11.09 -0.46
CA TYR A 211 -3.43 -10.08 -1.48
C TYR A 211 -2.44 -8.94 -1.29
N ARG A 212 -1.25 -9.09 -1.85
CA ARG A 212 -0.16 -8.12 -1.76
C ARG A 212 -0.43 -6.87 -2.58
N ASN A 213 0.18 -5.78 -2.18
CA ASN A 213 0.08 -4.50 -2.88
C ASN A 213 1.07 -4.45 -4.06
N PHE A 214 0.88 -5.34 -5.04
CA PHE A 214 1.71 -5.37 -6.24
C PHE A 214 1.41 -4.17 -7.14
N PRO A 215 2.43 -3.63 -7.84
CA PRO A 215 2.23 -2.56 -8.78
C PRO A 215 1.43 -3.03 -10.01
N ASP A 216 0.64 -2.12 -10.58
CA ASP A 216 -0.14 -2.37 -11.82
C ASP A 216 0.61 -1.88 -13.07
N HIS A 217 1.94 -1.86 -13.01
CA HIS A 217 2.73 -1.43 -14.17
C HIS A 217 3.16 -2.64 -14.97
N LYS A 218 2.77 -2.63 -16.22
CA LYS A 218 3.41 -3.51 -17.22
C LYS A 218 4.59 -2.74 -17.81
N ILE A 219 5.72 -2.80 -17.13
CA ILE A 219 6.98 -2.39 -17.75
C ILE A 219 7.42 -3.54 -18.62
N GLU A 220 7.14 -3.43 -19.91
CA GLU A 220 7.43 -4.49 -20.88
C GLU A 220 8.93 -4.63 -21.13
N LYS A 221 9.66 -3.52 -21.09
CA LYS A 221 11.09 -3.49 -21.39
C LYS A 221 11.84 -2.64 -20.35
N MET A 222 12.93 -3.20 -19.87
CA MET A 222 13.85 -2.50 -19.02
C MET A 222 14.77 -1.62 -19.87
N GLU A 223 14.61 -0.32 -19.77
CA GLU A 223 15.54 0.64 -20.37
C GLU A 223 16.45 1.17 -19.26
N LEU A 224 17.64 0.58 -19.16
CA LEU A 224 18.67 1.06 -18.24
C LEU A 224 19.79 1.70 -19.03
N LEU A 225 20.20 2.85 -18.56
CA LEU A 225 21.43 3.49 -19.02
C LEU A 225 22.58 2.96 -18.17
N PHE A 226 23.65 2.57 -18.83
CA PHE A 226 24.83 1.98 -18.20
C PHE A 226 26.05 2.86 -18.50
N ASP A 227 26.77 3.26 -17.46
CA ASP A 227 28.02 4.00 -17.57
C ASP A 227 29.00 3.53 -16.50
N GLU A 228 30.06 2.84 -16.93
CA GLU A 228 31.06 2.25 -16.03
C GLU A 228 31.85 3.29 -15.20
N ASN A 229 31.99 4.51 -15.72
CA ASN A 229 32.85 5.53 -15.12
C ASN A 229 32.14 6.40 -14.07
N GLN A 230 30.87 6.16 -13.78
CA GLN A 230 30.13 6.93 -12.78
C GLN A 230 30.11 6.26 -11.41
N ASN A 231 29.94 7.07 -10.36
CA ASN A 231 29.67 6.60 -9.02
C ASN A 231 28.42 5.72 -8.98
N ILE A 232 28.37 4.80 -8.04
CA ILE A 232 27.17 4.00 -7.77
C ILE A 232 26.10 4.91 -7.16
N LYS A 233 24.93 4.98 -7.78
CA LYS A 233 23.83 5.83 -7.33
C LYS A 233 22.81 5.02 -6.59
N ILE A 234 22.71 5.25 -5.28
CA ILE A 234 21.66 4.71 -4.43
C ILE A 234 20.54 5.74 -4.33
N PHE A 235 19.27 5.32 -4.44
CA PHE A 235 18.15 6.25 -4.31
C PHE A 235 17.12 5.81 -3.28
N TYR A 236 16.48 6.80 -2.68
CA TYR A 236 15.22 6.70 -1.96
C TYR A 236 14.19 7.59 -2.63
N ALA A 237 13.00 7.08 -2.90
CA ALA A 237 11.89 7.89 -3.40
C ALA A 237 10.61 7.65 -2.58
N GLY A 238 10.11 8.67 -1.88
CA GLY A 238 8.90 8.54 -1.08
C GLY A 238 8.67 9.60 -0.02
N LEU A 239 7.83 9.26 0.95
CA LEU A 239 7.52 10.14 2.06
C LEU A 239 8.74 10.31 2.97
N LEU A 240 9.13 11.56 3.23
CA LEU A 240 10.19 11.93 4.18
C LEU A 240 9.57 12.08 5.58
N GLY A 241 9.19 10.94 6.16
CA GLY A 241 8.51 10.89 7.45
C GLY A 241 9.32 10.17 8.53
N ILE A 242 8.92 10.39 9.79
CA ILE A 242 9.59 9.83 10.97
C ILE A 242 9.65 8.29 10.93
N ALA A 243 8.59 7.64 10.41
CA ALA A 243 8.51 6.18 10.37
C ALA A 243 9.51 5.56 9.38
N GLN A 244 9.86 6.29 8.31
CA GLN A 244 10.89 5.89 7.36
C GLN A 244 12.30 6.13 7.89
N GLY A 245 12.48 7.15 8.75
CA GLY A 245 13.75 7.48 9.37
C GLY A 245 14.81 7.99 8.40
N VAL A 246 14.41 8.66 7.31
CA VAL A 246 15.33 9.12 6.27
C VAL A 246 16.31 10.15 6.78
N LEU A 247 15.88 11.08 7.65
CA LEU A 247 16.78 12.04 8.27
C LEU A 247 17.87 11.35 9.11
N GLU A 248 17.49 10.34 9.88
CA GLU A 248 18.44 9.60 10.72
C GLU A 248 19.38 8.75 9.88
N LEU A 249 18.87 8.16 8.80
CA LEU A 249 19.68 7.50 7.78
C LEU A 249 20.76 8.45 7.25
N CYS A 250 20.40 9.66 6.80
CA CYS A 250 21.35 10.65 6.28
C CYS A 250 22.40 11.10 7.31
N LYS A 251 22.05 11.08 8.60
CA LYS A 251 22.99 11.44 9.67
C LYS A 251 24.03 10.35 9.99
N LYS A 252 23.67 9.08 9.76
CA LYS A 252 24.45 7.93 10.24
C LYS A 252 25.04 7.08 9.11
N ILE A 253 24.64 7.32 7.86
CA ILE A 253 25.23 6.68 6.70
C ILE A 253 26.65 7.21 6.51
N ASP A 254 27.61 6.31 6.28
CA ASP A 254 28.99 6.66 5.99
C ASP A 254 29.31 6.40 4.51
N LEU A 255 29.46 7.49 3.77
CA LEU A 255 29.80 7.50 2.35
C LEU A 255 31.23 8.02 2.09
N ASN A 256 31.99 8.30 3.16
CA ASN A 256 33.33 8.90 3.03
C ASN A 256 34.30 7.94 2.32
N GLY A 257 34.97 8.45 1.31
CA GLY A 257 35.93 7.68 0.54
C GLY A 257 35.36 6.57 -0.34
N LEU A 258 34.02 6.49 -0.43
CA LEU A 258 33.32 5.55 -1.31
C LEU A 258 32.88 6.23 -2.61
N ASN A 259 32.88 5.47 -3.70
CA ASN A 259 32.31 5.89 -4.99
C ASN A 259 30.78 5.75 -5.04
N ILE A 260 30.11 6.16 -3.96
CA ILE A 260 28.66 6.07 -3.79
C ILE A 260 28.05 7.46 -3.60
N GLU A 261 26.90 7.66 -4.23
CA GLU A 261 26.03 8.80 -4.06
C GLU A 261 24.65 8.35 -3.54
N LEU A 262 24.09 9.06 -2.56
CA LEU A 262 22.72 8.85 -2.08
C LEU A 262 21.82 9.96 -2.59
N HIS A 263 20.78 9.59 -3.31
CA HIS A 263 19.83 10.53 -3.89
C HIS A 263 18.44 10.36 -3.26
N LEU A 264 17.85 11.47 -2.83
CA LEU A 264 16.57 11.49 -2.14
C LEU A 264 15.52 12.20 -2.98
N PHE A 265 14.37 11.55 -3.19
CA PHE A 265 13.22 12.08 -3.88
C PHE A 265 12.00 12.02 -2.97
N GLY A 266 11.24 13.10 -2.88
CA GLY A 266 10.00 13.11 -2.11
C GLY A 266 9.76 14.39 -1.33
N ASP A 267 8.76 14.33 -0.46
CA ASP A 267 8.37 15.41 0.44
C ASP A 267 7.91 14.82 1.79
N GLY A 268 7.87 15.63 2.83
CA GLY A 268 7.41 15.18 4.14
C GLY A 268 7.88 16.04 5.30
N ALA A 269 7.56 15.59 6.51
CA ALA A 269 7.82 16.35 7.73
C ALA A 269 9.31 16.60 8.02
N GLU A 270 10.19 15.70 7.57
CA GLU A 270 11.64 15.79 7.77
C GLU A 270 12.40 16.57 6.69
N LYS A 271 11.72 17.03 5.62
CA LYS A 271 12.34 17.69 4.46
C LYS A 271 13.29 18.82 4.84
N LYS A 272 12.81 19.81 5.61
CA LYS A 272 13.64 20.97 6.00
C LYS A 272 14.93 20.60 6.74
N GLN A 273 14.84 19.55 7.58
CA GLN A 273 15.98 19.07 8.35
C GLN A 273 16.98 18.31 7.47
N ILE A 274 16.49 17.59 6.46
CA ILE A 274 17.32 16.90 5.45
C ILE A 274 18.04 17.95 4.60
N GLU A 275 17.34 18.95 4.09
CA GLU A 275 17.94 20.07 3.30
C GLU A 275 19.04 20.79 4.10
N ALA A 276 18.81 21.10 5.37
CA ALA A 276 19.81 21.70 6.24
C ALA A 276 21.03 20.81 6.48
N LEU A 277 20.82 19.48 6.62
CA LEU A 277 21.91 18.51 6.76
C LEU A 277 22.79 18.45 5.50
N ILE A 278 22.17 18.39 4.32
CA ILE A 278 22.85 18.33 3.02
C ILE A 278 23.66 19.57 2.76
N SER A 279 23.18 20.75 3.19
CA SER A 279 23.92 22.02 3.07
C SER A 279 25.13 22.11 3.99
N SER A 280 25.31 21.17 4.91
CA SER A 280 26.49 21.08 5.79
C SER A 280 27.53 20.10 5.21
N GLU A 281 28.78 20.17 5.71
CA GLU A 281 29.84 19.22 5.30
C GLU A 281 29.50 17.75 5.56
N LYS A 282 28.57 17.47 6.49
CA LYS A 282 28.08 16.13 6.79
C LYS A 282 27.18 15.54 5.68
N GLY A 283 26.68 16.36 4.76
CA GLY A 283 25.84 15.95 3.63
C GLY A 283 26.61 15.63 2.36
N LYS A 284 27.92 15.45 2.43
CA LYS A 284 28.75 15.13 1.27
C LYS A 284 28.30 13.82 0.62
N ASN A 285 28.11 13.82 -0.70
CA ASN A 285 27.58 12.71 -1.50
C ASN A 285 26.08 12.36 -1.24
N ILE A 286 25.32 13.25 -0.59
CA ILE A 286 23.85 13.13 -0.45
C ILE A 286 23.19 14.25 -1.25
N PHE A 287 22.25 13.89 -2.12
CA PHE A 287 21.58 14.80 -3.03
C PHE A 287 20.07 14.77 -2.82
N PHE A 288 19.44 15.93 -2.70
CA PHE A 288 18.00 16.05 -2.56
C PHE A 288 17.37 16.68 -3.81
N HIS A 289 16.37 16.00 -4.38
CA HIS A 289 15.73 16.41 -5.64
C HIS A 289 14.29 16.92 -5.46
N GLY A 290 13.75 16.87 -4.24
CA GLY A 290 12.35 17.22 -3.99
C GLY A 290 11.36 16.19 -4.51
N MET A 291 10.10 16.60 -4.56
CA MET A 291 9.01 15.76 -5.08
C MET A 291 9.00 15.82 -6.61
N MET A 292 8.88 14.65 -7.24
CA MET A 292 8.74 14.51 -8.69
C MET A 292 7.45 13.78 -9.04
N GLU A 293 6.87 14.08 -10.20
CA GLU A 293 5.78 13.28 -10.76
C GLU A 293 6.31 11.87 -11.13
N ARG A 294 5.43 10.89 -11.08
CA ARG A 294 5.82 9.48 -11.15
C ARG A 294 6.56 9.12 -12.45
N ASN A 295 6.08 9.63 -13.58
CA ASN A 295 6.69 9.31 -14.88
C ASN A 295 8.08 9.93 -15.00
N ASP A 296 8.24 11.18 -14.55
CA ASP A 296 9.53 11.87 -14.56
C ASP A 296 10.54 11.20 -13.62
N LEU A 297 10.04 10.73 -12.46
CA LEU A 297 10.85 9.97 -11.53
C LEU A 297 11.35 8.67 -12.18
N HIS A 298 10.47 7.89 -12.82
CA HIS A 298 10.84 6.64 -13.46
C HIS A 298 11.89 6.85 -14.56
N GLU A 299 11.74 7.89 -15.37
CA GLU A 299 12.75 8.26 -16.39
C GLU A 299 14.11 8.58 -15.74
N LYS A 300 14.08 9.39 -14.70
CA LYS A 300 15.31 9.76 -13.98
C LYS A 300 15.99 8.55 -13.33
N LEU A 301 15.21 7.63 -12.78
CA LEU A 301 15.74 6.44 -12.11
C LEU A 301 16.45 5.47 -13.06
N LYS A 302 16.31 5.56 -14.37
CA LYS A 302 17.03 4.72 -15.34
C LYS A 302 18.56 4.78 -15.19
N THR A 303 19.08 5.87 -14.63
CA THR A 303 20.52 6.08 -14.40
C THR A 303 20.98 5.66 -12.99
N PHE A 304 20.10 5.09 -12.17
CA PHE A 304 20.40 4.68 -10.81
C PHE A 304 20.67 3.18 -10.70
N ASP A 305 21.36 2.76 -9.65
CA ASP A 305 21.88 1.40 -9.53
C ASP A 305 21.15 0.59 -8.45
N VAL A 306 20.89 1.18 -7.29
CA VAL A 306 20.35 0.49 -6.12
C VAL A 306 19.25 1.34 -5.49
N ALA A 307 18.18 0.71 -5.07
CA ALA A 307 17.13 1.35 -4.28
C ALA A 307 17.35 1.09 -2.79
N ILE A 308 17.27 2.12 -1.93
CA ILE A 308 17.22 1.90 -0.49
C ILE A 308 15.78 2.00 0.02
N VAL A 309 15.39 1.05 0.86
CA VAL A 309 14.07 1.03 1.51
C VAL A 309 14.26 1.02 3.02
N PRO A 310 14.38 2.21 3.65
CA PRO A 310 14.53 2.31 5.08
C PRO A 310 13.17 2.25 5.80
N LEU A 311 13.16 1.60 6.96
CA LEU A 311 12.00 1.50 7.85
C LEU A 311 12.47 1.53 9.30
N LYS A 312 12.40 2.72 9.92
CA LYS A 312 12.80 2.92 11.32
C LYS A 312 11.83 2.27 12.31
N VAL A 313 10.54 2.34 12.02
CA VAL A 313 9.50 1.76 12.86
C VAL A 313 8.89 0.58 12.11
N ARG A 314 9.16 -0.62 12.60
CA ARG A 314 8.49 -1.82 12.11
C ARG A 314 7.04 -1.82 12.62
N ILE A 315 6.10 -2.01 11.72
CA ILE A 315 4.70 -2.25 12.04
C ILE A 315 4.39 -3.68 11.62
N TYR A 316 4.02 -4.54 12.59
CA TYR A 316 3.71 -5.93 12.31
C TYR A 316 2.53 -6.05 11.33
N GLY A 317 2.70 -6.86 10.31
CA GLY A 317 1.74 -7.02 9.22
C GLY A 317 1.88 -6.02 8.07
N SER A 318 2.71 -4.99 8.22
CA SER A 318 2.95 -4.01 7.15
C SER A 318 4.16 -4.40 6.30
N VAL A 319 3.99 -4.39 4.98
CA VAL A 319 5.07 -4.60 4.02
C VAL A 319 5.20 -3.35 3.15
N PRO A 320 6.41 -2.73 3.08
CA PRO A 320 6.62 -1.58 2.22
C PRO A 320 6.35 -1.90 0.75
N SER A 321 5.37 -1.24 0.14
CA SER A 321 5.03 -1.44 -1.28
C SER A 321 6.19 -1.12 -2.24
N LYS A 322 7.16 -0.34 -1.78
CA LYS A 322 8.37 -0.01 -2.53
C LYS A 322 9.23 -1.22 -2.89
N ILE A 323 9.20 -2.28 -2.09
CA ILE A 323 9.89 -3.53 -2.41
C ILE A 323 9.36 -4.08 -3.74
N PHE A 324 8.04 -4.12 -3.90
CA PHE A 324 7.40 -4.60 -5.11
C PHE A 324 7.57 -3.64 -6.28
N GLU A 325 7.46 -2.33 -6.04
CA GLU A 325 7.64 -1.29 -7.05
C GLU A 325 9.06 -1.30 -7.60
N TYR A 326 10.07 -1.25 -6.73
CA TYR A 326 11.47 -1.24 -7.16
C TYR A 326 11.90 -2.57 -7.77
N GLY A 327 11.42 -3.70 -7.23
CA GLY A 327 11.64 -5.00 -7.85
C GLY A 327 11.07 -5.09 -9.26
N SER A 328 9.84 -4.58 -9.49
CA SER A 328 9.23 -4.56 -10.83
C SER A 328 9.95 -3.63 -11.81
N LEU A 329 10.70 -2.64 -11.31
CA LEU A 329 11.61 -1.79 -12.08
C LEU A 329 13.01 -2.42 -12.24
N GLY A 330 13.27 -3.57 -11.64
CA GLY A 330 14.54 -4.28 -11.71
C GLY A 330 15.62 -3.80 -10.74
N PHE A 331 15.31 -2.91 -9.79
CA PHE A 331 16.34 -2.40 -8.89
C PHE A 331 16.72 -3.41 -7.81
N PRO A 332 18.03 -3.66 -7.60
CA PRO A 332 18.54 -4.22 -6.36
C PRO A 332 18.12 -3.36 -5.18
N ILE A 333 17.74 -4.01 -4.07
CA ILE A 333 17.18 -3.34 -2.91
C ILE A 333 18.15 -3.48 -1.72
N LEU A 334 18.57 -2.36 -1.17
CA LEU A 334 19.15 -2.30 0.16
C LEU A 334 18.00 -2.05 1.16
N TYR A 335 17.49 -3.13 1.74
CA TYR A 335 16.43 -3.05 2.73
C TYR A 335 17.01 -2.79 4.11
N PHE A 336 16.63 -1.69 4.73
CA PHE A 336 17.05 -1.31 6.08
C PHE A 336 15.85 -1.28 7.01
N GLY A 337 15.53 -2.44 7.56
CA GLY A 337 14.33 -2.64 8.35
C GLY A 337 14.22 -4.09 8.81
N GLY A 338 13.04 -4.49 9.25
CA GLY A 338 12.75 -5.84 9.69
C GLY A 338 11.39 -6.35 9.19
N GLY A 339 11.02 -7.53 9.64
CA GLY A 339 9.72 -8.12 9.34
C GLY A 339 9.63 -8.78 7.97
N GLU A 340 8.40 -8.93 7.47
CA GLU A 340 8.16 -9.67 6.23
C GLU A 340 8.87 -9.06 5.00
N GLY A 341 9.18 -7.76 5.03
CA GLY A 341 9.95 -7.10 3.97
C GLY A 341 11.36 -7.67 3.81
N GLU A 342 12.03 -7.99 4.92
CA GLU A 342 13.33 -8.66 4.97
C GLU A 342 13.26 -10.02 4.27
N VAL A 343 12.30 -10.86 4.70
CA VAL A 343 12.06 -12.18 4.11
C VAL A 343 11.83 -12.11 2.60
N ILE A 344 11.04 -11.14 2.14
CA ILE A 344 10.75 -10.98 0.72
C ILE A 344 12.02 -10.64 -0.07
N VAL A 345 12.86 -9.74 0.44
CA VAL A 345 14.11 -9.34 -0.24
C VAL A 345 15.10 -10.50 -0.30
N GLU A 346 15.24 -11.26 0.79
CA GLU A 346 16.15 -12.40 0.87
C GLU A 346 15.70 -13.60 0.02
N GLU A 347 14.47 -14.06 0.18
CA GLU A 347 13.93 -15.22 -0.54
C GLU A 347 13.93 -15.02 -2.06
N ASN A 348 13.65 -13.79 -2.51
CA ASN A 348 13.68 -13.45 -3.93
C ASN A 348 15.05 -12.93 -4.41
N LYS A 349 16.08 -13.01 -3.56
CA LYS A 349 17.46 -12.57 -3.87
C LYS A 349 17.53 -11.17 -4.47
N MET A 350 16.73 -10.24 -3.93
CA MET A 350 16.57 -8.91 -4.51
C MET A 350 17.65 -7.91 -4.09
N GLY A 351 18.56 -8.30 -3.22
CA GLY A 351 19.62 -7.40 -2.76
C GLY A 351 20.14 -7.73 -1.37
N TRP A 352 20.23 -6.71 -0.56
CA TRP A 352 20.85 -6.77 0.76
C TRP A 352 19.86 -6.36 1.84
N VAL A 353 20.01 -6.97 3.02
CA VAL A 353 19.23 -6.63 4.19
C VAL A 353 20.19 -6.15 5.29
N ALA A 354 19.78 -5.10 5.99
CA ALA A 354 20.36 -4.67 7.24
C ALA A 354 19.26 -4.49 8.28
N SER A 355 19.48 -5.00 9.47
CA SER A 355 18.51 -5.01 10.56
C SER A 355 18.11 -3.59 10.99
N VAL A 356 16.87 -3.41 11.43
CA VAL A 356 16.35 -2.12 11.88
C VAL A 356 17.27 -1.48 12.92
N GLU A 357 17.58 -0.20 12.75
CA GLU A 357 18.44 0.62 13.60
C GLU A 357 19.92 0.14 13.70
N ASN A 358 20.34 -0.93 13.01
CA ASN A 358 21.71 -1.41 12.95
C ASN A 358 22.52 -0.69 11.85
N TYR A 359 22.96 0.54 12.14
CA TYR A 359 23.72 1.35 11.19
C TYR A 359 25.10 0.80 10.87
N THR A 360 25.71 0.02 11.78
CA THR A 360 26.97 -0.68 11.51
C THR A 360 26.79 -1.70 10.40
N GLU A 361 25.74 -2.51 10.49
CA GLU A 361 25.41 -3.49 9.46
C GLU A 361 25.06 -2.81 8.13
N LEU A 362 24.26 -1.73 8.17
CA LEU A 362 23.94 -0.93 6.99
C LEU A 362 25.20 -0.43 6.28
N ASN A 363 26.12 0.20 7.02
CA ASN A 363 27.36 0.72 6.46
C ASN A 363 28.26 -0.39 5.90
N ASN A 364 28.30 -1.56 6.54
CA ASN A 364 29.00 -2.74 5.99
C ASN A 364 28.38 -3.19 4.65
N LYS A 365 27.04 -3.18 4.50
CA LYS A 365 26.38 -3.48 3.22
C LYS A 365 26.71 -2.42 2.15
N ILE A 366 26.75 -1.15 2.52
CA ILE A 366 27.14 -0.06 1.62
C ILE A 366 28.58 -0.24 1.15
N GLN A 367 29.51 -0.61 2.04
CA GLN A 367 30.89 -0.94 1.67
C GLN A 367 30.98 -2.15 0.74
N LEU A 368 30.13 -3.17 0.90
CA LEU A 368 30.05 -4.28 -0.05
C LEU A 368 29.58 -3.81 -1.42
N ILE A 369 28.51 -2.98 -1.46
CA ILE A 369 27.98 -2.41 -2.70
C ILE A 369 29.03 -1.55 -3.40
N SER A 370 29.82 -0.75 -2.66
CA SER A 370 30.84 0.14 -3.25
C SER A 370 31.97 -0.62 -3.97
N LYS A 371 32.17 -1.90 -3.65
CA LYS A 371 33.17 -2.77 -4.28
C LYS A 371 32.64 -3.49 -5.53
N MET A 372 31.34 -3.41 -5.80
CA MET A 372 30.74 -4.03 -6.97
C MET A 372 31.00 -3.17 -8.21
N SER A 373 31.20 -3.83 -9.34
CA SER A 373 31.24 -3.17 -10.63
C SER A 373 29.84 -2.78 -11.09
N LYS A 374 29.75 -1.77 -11.93
CA LYS A 374 28.47 -1.39 -12.59
C LYS A 374 27.90 -2.54 -13.41
N SER A 375 28.75 -3.35 -14.01
CA SER A 375 28.35 -4.55 -14.78
C SER A 375 27.67 -5.58 -13.90
N GLU A 376 28.21 -5.89 -12.72
CA GLU A 376 27.58 -6.81 -11.76
C GLU A 376 26.21 -6.31 -11.30
N LEU A 377 26.10 -5.01 -10.95
CA LEU A 377 24.83 -4.38 -10.59
C LEU A 377 23.82 -4.43 -11.74
N PHE A 378 24.28 -4.22 -12.97
CA PHE A 378 23.43 -4.27 -14.16
C PHE A 378 22.88 -5.69 -14.44
N GLU A 379 23.70 -6.72 -14.32
CA GLU A 379 23.23 -8.10 -14.45
C GLU A 379 22.26 -8.48 -13.31
N MET A 380 22.52 -7.99 -12.10
CA MET A 380 21.59 -8.16 -10.98
C MET A 380 20.24 -7.49 -11.27
N LYS A 381 20.24 -6.27 -11.83
CA LYS A 381 19.01 -5.56 -12.24
C LYS A 381 18.21 -6.34 -13.28
N LYS A 382 18.84 -6.87 -14.31
CA LYS A 382 18.16 -7.70 -15.32
C LYS A 382 17.49 -8.92 -14.69
N ARG A 383 18.21 -9.64 -13.84
CA ARG A 383 17.68 -10.83 -13.16
C ARG A 383 16.48 -10.47 -12.28
N ILE A 384 16.58 -9.42 -11.46
CA ILE A 384 15.49 -8.98 -10.58
C ILE A 384 14.26 -8.59 -11.42
N PHE A 385 14.45 -7.88 -12.53
CA PHE A 385 13.38 -7.49 -13.41
C PHE A 385 12.59 -8.70 -13.96
N GLU A 386 13.30 -9.70 -14.49
CA GLU A 386 12.66 -10.89 -15.06
C GLU A 386 11.98 -11.77 -13.99
N GLU A 387 12.56 -11.90 -12.82
CA GLU A 387 11.98 -12.64 -11.70
C GLU A 387 10.76 -11.92 -11.12
N SER A 388 10.84 -10.60 -10.92
CA SER A 388 9.75 -9.79 -10.39
C SER A 388 8.50 -9.81 -11.27
N LYS A 389 8.65 -9.85 -12.59
CA LYS A 389 7.53 -10.03 -13.54
C LYS A 389 6.71 -11.28 -13.25
N LYS A 390 7.36 -12.34 -12.78
CA LYS A 390 6.71 -13.63 -12.48
C LYS A 390 6.10 -13.61 -11.07
N VAL A 391 6.86 -13.12 -10.09
CA VAL A 391 6.52 -13.22 -8.66
C VAL A 391 5.58 -12.11 -8.21
N PHE A 392 5.78 -10.87 -8.69
CA PHE A 392 5.00 -9.69 -8.28
C PHE A 392 3.95 -9.30 -9.32
N ASN A 393 3.34 -10.30 -9.93
CA ASN A 393 2.35 -10.13 -10.99
C ASN A 393 0.95 -10.00 -10.40
N LEU A 394 0.36 -8.81 -10.50
CA LEU A 394 -0.98 -8.54 -10.00
C LEU A 394 -2.07 -9.35 -10.74
N ASP A 395 -1.93 -9.55 -12.07
CA ASP A 395 -2.92 -10.30 -12.84
C ASP A 395 -2.92 -11.78 -12.41
N ASN A 396 -1.75 -12.38 -12.20
CA ASN A 396 -1.64 -13.74 -11.67
C ASN A 396 -2.25 -13.86 -10.28
N GLN A 397 -1.99 -12.88 -9.40
CA GLN A 397 -2.59 -12.83 -8.05
C GLN A 397 -4.12 -12.74 -8.13
N MET A 398 -4.66 -11.89 -9.01
CA MET A 398 -6.11 -11.75 -9.19
C MET A 398 -6.75 -13.01 -9.75
N ASN A 399 -6.14 -13.62 -10.77
CA ASN A 399 -6.61 -14.89 -11.36
C ASN A 399 -6.66 -16.00 -10.31
N TYR A 400 -5.61 -16.15 -9.51
CA TYR A 400 -5.59 -17.11 -8.41
C TYR A 400 -6.74 -16.89 -7.42
N LEU A 401 -7.00 -15.65 -7.00
CA LEU A 401 -8.07 -15.33 -6.05
C LEU A 401 -9.47 -15.56 -6.66
N ILE A 402 -9.63 -15.31 -7.96
CA ILE A 402 -10.88 -15.57 -8.69
C ILE A 402 -11.14 -17.08 -8.82
N GLU A 403 -10.13 -17.87 -9.16
CA GLU A 403 -10.21 -19.35 -9.22
C GLU A 403 -10.58 -19.97 -7.88
N LYS A 404 -10.12 -19.38 -6.77
CA LYS A 404 -10.48 -19.80 -5.40
C LYS A 404 -11.87 -19.30 -4.95
N ASP A 405 -12.68 -18.68 -5.84
CA ASP A 405 -14.00 -18.07 -5.55
C ASP A 405 -13.96 -17.06 -4.38
N VAL A 406 -12.84 -16.36 -4.26
CA VAL A 406 -12.71 -15.28 -3.26
C VAL A 406 -13.68 -14.17 -3.60
N PHE A 407 -13.73 -13.77 -4.89
CA PHE A 407 -14.57 -12.69 -5.40
C PHE A 407 -15.84 -13.16 -6.11
#